data_15629163a53f3395c237419f356bdaae
#
_entry.id   15629163a53f3395c237419f356bdaae
#
_cell.length_a   1.000
_cell.length_b   1.000
_cell.length_c   1.000
_cell.angle_alpha   90.00
_cell.angle_beta   90.00
_cell.angle_gamma   90.00
#
_symmetry.space_group_name_H-M   'P 1'
#
loop_
_entity.id
_entity.type
_entity.pdbx_description
1 polymer ?
#
loop_
_entity_poly.entity_id
_entity_poly.type
_entity_poly.pdbx_seq_one_letter_code
_entity_poly.pdbx_strand_id
1 'polypeptide(L)'
;GIKLNPAKEKSAIIGGGDGGVARECISQGFNIIDWYELDPEVVKVCEKHLSKIGEKATSKNSVKCFWGDAFESIKKVEDNKYDKIFVDLNDDQYCIDLAAKNINSLKRILKPNGTITAQVGSQDKKPKQVENWLNLFKKGFGNTSLDRIYIPSFDCSWNFASSINQSS
;
A
#
# COMPACT_ATOMS: atom_id res chain seq x y z
N GLY A 1 -4.45 9.76 0.05
CA GLY A 1 -4.19 8.95 -1.16
C GLY A 1 -5.47 8.54 -1.90
N ILE A 2 -6.53 8.17 -1.18
CA ILE A 2 -7.80 7.73 -1.80
C ILE A 2 -8.52 8.88 -2.54
N LYS A 3 -8.33 10.12 -2.09
CA LYS A 3 -8.98 11.30 -2.70
C LYS A 3 -8.32 11.80 -4.00
N LEU A 4 -7.12 11.34 -4.33
CA LEU A 4 -6.33 11.89 -5.44
C LEU A 4 -6.77 11.39 -6.83
N ASN A 5 -7.44 10.24 -6.91
CA ASN A 5 -7.94 9.69 -8.18
C ASN A 5 -9.33 9.07 -7.98
N PRO A 6 -10.36 9.50 -8.72
CA PRO A 6 -11.70 8.92 -8.63
C PRO A 6 -11.82 7.52 -9.26
N ALA A 7 -10.83 7.07 -10.06
CA ALA A 7 -10.85 5.73 -10.64
C ALA A 7 -10.70 4.68 -9.53
N LYS A 8 -11.67 3.76 -9.42
CA LYS A 8 -11.79 2.78 -8.35
C LYS A 8 -11.94 1.36 -8.88
N GLU A 9 -11.39 1.08 -10.06
CA GLU A 9 -11.62 -0.23 -10.67
C GLU A 9 -10.72 -1.31 -10.08
N LYS A 10 -9.39 -1.07 -10.05
CA LYS A 10 -8.40 -2.07 -9.62
C LYS A 10 -7.39 -1.48 -8.66
N SER A 11 -7.18 -2.15 -7.55
CA SER A 11 -6.12 -1.80 -6.61
C SER A 11 -5.21 -2.98 -6.32
N ALA A 12 -3.95 -2.68 -5.98
CA ALA A 12 -3.02 -3.62 -5.38
C ALA A 12 -2.72 -3.19 -3.94
N ILE A 13 -2.64 -4.15 -3.03
CA ILE A 13 -2.19 -3.94 -1.66
C ILE A 13 -0.93 -4.77 -1.45
N ILE A 14 0.15 -4.15 -1.01
CA ILE A 14 1.43 -4.78 -0.71
C ILE A 14 1.60 -4.79 0.80
N GLY A 15 1.49 -5.96 1.43
CA GLY A 15 1.45 -6.10 2.88
C GLY A 15 0.06 -5.86 3.47
N GLY A 16 -0.02 -5.26 4.65
CA GLY A 16 -1.29 -4.92 5.29
C GLY A 16 -2.04 -6.13 5.85
N GLY A 17 -1.31 -7.05 6.49
CA GLY A 17 -1.84 -8.33 7.00
C GLY A 17 -3.01 -8.23 7.98
N ASP A 18 -3.28 -7.05 8.56
CA ASP A 18 -4.45 -6.81 9.40
C ASP A 18 -5.78 -6.64 8.63
N GLY A 19 -5.69 -6.45 7.30
CA GLY A 19 -6.83 -6.30 6.41
C GLY A 19 -7.50 -4.92 6.43
N GLY A 20 -6.99 -3.96 7.17
CA GLY A 20 -7.57 -2.61 7.27
C GLY A 20 -7.63 -1.87 5.93
N VAL A 21 -6.55 -1.94 5.15
CA VAL A 21 -6.51 -1.34 3.81
C VAL A 21 -7.47 -2.06 2.87
N ALA A 22 -7.56 -3.39 2.92
CA ALA A 22 -8.48 -4.16 2.09
C ALA A 22 -9.94 -3.81 2.40
N ARG A 23 -10.33 -3.73 3.70
CA ARG A 23 -11.66 -3.27 4.11
C ARG A 23 -11.96 -1.88 3.56
N GLU A 24 -11.02 -0.95 3.66
CA GLU A 24 -11.21 0.42 3.17
C GLU A 24 -11.38 0.45 1.65
N CYS A 25 -10.61 -0.32 0.90
CA CYS A 25 -10.79 -0.46 -0.55
C CYS A 25 -12.19 -0.99 -0.89
N ILE A 26 -12.69 -1.99 -0.16
CA ILE A 26 -14.05 -2.52 -0.33
C ILE A 26 -15.08 -1.42 -0.08
N SER A 27 -14.95 -0.69 1.03
CA SER A 27 -15.89 0.38 1.40
C SER A 27 -15.90 1.54 0.38
N GLN A 28 -14.78 1.79 -0.27
CA GLN A 28 -14.63 2.80 -1.32
C GLN A 28 -15.11 2.31 -2.71
N GLY A 29 -15.52 1.05 -2.84
CA GLY A 29 -16.10 0.50 -4.07
C GLY A 29 -15.09 0.10 -5.13
N PHE A 30 -13.88 -0.34 -4.74
CA PHE A 30 -12.98 -1.00 -5.68
C PHE A 30 -13.57 -2.33 -6.15
N ASN A 31 -13.55 -2.56 -7.47
CA ASN A 31 -14.13 -3.77 -8.06
C ASN A 31 -13.19 -4.97 -7.98
N ILE A 32 -11.89 -4.71 -8.06
CA ILE A 32 -10.82 -5.72 -7.99
C ILE A 32 -9.75 -5.22 -7.01
N ILE A 33 -9.46 -6.06 -6.02
CA ILE A 33 -8.47 -5.80 -4.98
C ILE A 33 -7.53 -7.00 -4.96
N ASP A 34 -6.35 -6.86 -5.56
CA ASP A 34 -5.30 -7.87 -5.50
C ASP A 34 -4.44 -7.59 -4.25
N TRP A 35 -4.53 -8.48 -3.26
CA TRP A 35 -3.86 -8.34 -1.97
C TRP A 35 -2.68 -9.31 -1.88
N TYR A 36 -1.47 -8.75 -1.84
CA TYR A 36 -0.21 -9.48 -1.79
C TYR A 36 0.33 -9.43 -0.36
N GLU A 37 0.33 -10.57 0.33
CA GLU A 37 0.77 -10.68 1.72
C GLU A 37 1.73 -11.88 1.89
N LEU A 38 2.81 -11.62 2.61
CA LEU A 38 3.88 -12.60 2.80
C LEU A 38 3.40 -13.82 3.61
N ASP A 39 2.68 -13.55 4.71
CA ASP A 39 2.33 -14.57 5.68
C ASP A 39 0.80 -14.70 5.87
N PRO A 40 0.17 -15.76 5.32
CA PRO A 40 -1.25 -15.99 5.48
C PRO A 40 -1.67 -16.24 6.93
N GLU A 41 -0.75 -16.66 7.81
CA GLU A 41 -1.07 -16.90 9.22
C GLU A 41 -1.30 -15.57 9.96
N VAL A 42 -0.57 -14.52 9.61
CA VAL A 42 -0.83 -13.17 10.15
C VAL A 42 -2.25 -12.76 9.85
N VAL A 43 -2.70 -12.92 8.60
CA VAL A 43 -4.07 -12.57 8.19
C VAL A 43 -5.11 -13.37 8.95
N LYS A 44 -4.92 -14.69 9.09
CA LYS A 44 -5.83 -15.56 9.87
C LYS A 44 -5.94 -15.13 11.33
N VAL A 45 -4.80 -14.83 11.96
CA VAL A 45 -4.75 -14.36 13.36
C VAL A 45 -5.47 -13.01 13.49
N CYS A 46 -5.23 -12.08 12.58
CA CYS A 46 -5.90 -10.78 12.57
C CYS A 46 -7.41 -10.92 12.34
N GLU A 47 -7.85 -11.72 11.40
CA GLU A 47 -9.30 -11.98 11.17
C GLU A 47 -9.98 -12.62 12.39
N LYS A 48 -9.27 -13.49 13.12
CA LYS A 48 -9.79 -14.13 14.32
C LYS A 48 -9.87 -13.20 15.53
N HIS A 49 -8.82 -12.41 15.78
CA HIS A 49 -8.66 -11.64 17.01
C HIS A 49 -8.91 -10.14 16.84
N LEU A 50 -8.78 -9.62 15.64
CA LEU A 50 -8.95 -8.22 15.27
C LEU A 50 -10.05 -8.05 14.18
N SER A 51 -11.12 -8.84 14.29
CA SER A 51 -12.15 -8.97 13.26
C SER A 51 -12.78 -7.65 12.80
N LYS A 52 -12.79 -6.62 13.65
CA LYS A 52 -13.29 -5.28 13.32
C LYS A 52 -12.35 -4.47 12.42
N ILE A 53 -11.06 -4.84 12.31
CA ILE A 53 -10.09 -4.12 11.48
C ILE A 53 -10.29 -4.51 10.02
N GLY A 54 -10.17 -5.78 9.69
CA GLY A 54 -10.26 -6.27 8.32
C GLY A 54 -11.65 -6.70 7.86
N GLU A 55 -12.61 -6.89 8.78
CA GLU A 55 -14.00 -7.31 8.52
C GLU A 55 -14.11 -8.53 7.58
N LYS A 56 -13.19 -9.49 7.73
CA LYS A 56 -13.08 -10.69 6.88
C LYS A 56 -12.95 -10.34 5.39
N ALA A 57 -12.06 -9.39 5.09
CA ALA A 57 -11.83 -8.93 3.73
C ALA A 57 -11.48 -10.07 2.77
N THR A 58 -10.79 -11.13 3.26
CA THR A 58 -10.43 -12.31 2.45
C THR A 58 -11.65 -13.07 1.90
N SER A 59 -12.81 -12.95 2.53
CA SER A 59 -14.05 -13.62 2.09
C SER A 59 -14.86 -12.85 1.03
N LYS A 60 -14.42 -11.64 0.66
CA LYS A 60 -15.17 -10.79 -0.28
C LYS A 60 -14.79 -11.13 -1.72
N ASN A 61 -15.78 -11.20 -2.59
CA ASN A 61 -15.61 -11.54 -4.01
C ASN A 61 -14.70 -10.55 -4.78
N SER A 62 -14.61 -9.30 -4.32
CA SER A 62 -13.72 -8.28 -4.91
C SER A 62 -12.26 -8.46 -4.52
N VAL A 63 -11.94 -9.30 -3.51
CA VAL A 63 -10.59 -9.48 -2.99
C VAL A 63 -10.00 -10.80 -3.48
N LYS A 64 -8.80 -10.71 -4.03
CA LYS A 64 -7.98 -11.88 -4.37
C LYS A 64 -6.66 -11.80 -3.62
N CYS A 65 -6.41 -12.80 -2.78
CA CYS A 65 -5.19 -12.89 -2.00
C CYS A 65 -4.11 -13.65 -2.76
N PHE A 66 -2.87 -13.12 -2.69
CA PHE A 66 -1.66 -13.74 -3.23
C PHE A 66 -0.68 -13.90 -2.07
N TRP A 67 -0.39 -15.14 -1.71
CA TRP A 67 0.44 -15.46 -0.57
C TRP A 67 1.90 -15.62 -0.98
N GLY A 68 2.81 -15.08 -0.17
CA GLY A 68 4.25 -15.12 -0.38
C GLY A 68 4.85 -13.75 -0.73
N ASP A 69 6.08 -13.75 -1.28
CA ASP A 69 6.78 -12.50 -1.59
C ASP A 69 6.01 -11.68 -2.63
N ALA A 70 5.50 -10.53 -2.17
CA ALA A 70 4.75 -9.59 -2.98
C ALA A 70 5.56 -9.07 -4.16
N PHE A 71 6.86 -8.78 -3.95
CA PHE A 71 7.71 -8.21 -4.97
C PHE A 71 8.11 -9.22 -6.06
N GLU A 72 8.18 -10.50 -5.71
CA GLU A 72 8.31 -11.56 -6.73
C GLU A 72 6.98 -11.76 -7.48
N SER A 73 5.87 -11.65 -6.80
CA SER A 73 4.54 -11.79 -7.40
C SER A 73 4.24 -10.68 -8.41
N ILE A 74 4.53 -9.41 -8.08
CA ILE A 74 4.26 -8.28 -8.97
C ILE A 74 5.11 -8.26 -10.23
N LYS A 75 6.25 -8.96 -10.27
CA LYS A 75 7.05 -9.10 -11.51
C LYS A 75 6.29 -9.78 -12.64
N LYS A 76 5.32 -10.64 -12.29
CA LYS A 76 4.47 -11.41 -13.23
C LYS A 76 3.18 -10.67 -13.60
N VAL A 77 2.92 -9.54 -12.97
CA VAL A 77 1.73 -8.73 -13.24
C VAL A 77 1.94 -7.94 -14.53
N GLU A 78 0.87 -7.83 -15.32
CA GLU A 78 0.83 -7.03 -16.56
C GLU A 78 1.08 -5.54 -16.30
N ASP A 79 1.59 -4.84 -17.29
CA ASP A 79 1.82 -3.41 -17.23
C ASP A 79 0.50 -2.64 -17.12
N ASN A 80 0.52 -1.50 -16.41
CA ASN A 80 -0.63 -0.60 -16.32
C ASN A 80 -1.94 -1.26 -15.83
N LYS A 81 -1.82 -2.21 -14.89
CA LYS A 81 -2.98 -2.95 -14.38
C LYS A 81 -3.79 -2.18 -13.35
N TYR A 82 -3.12 -1.48 -12.42
CA TYR A 82 -3.76 -0.91 -11.24
C TYR A 82 -3.97 0.59 -11.35
N ASP A 83 -5.13 1.04 -10.89
CA ASP A 83 -5.45 2.45 -10.70
C ASP A 83 -4.80 2.99 -9.42
N LYS A 84 -4.69 2.12 -8.40
CA LYS A 84 -4.06 2.45 -7.12
C LYS A 84 -3.19 1.31 -6.60
N ILE A 85 -2.07 1.69 -5.98
CA ILE A 85 -1.23 0.78 -5.21
C ILE A 85 -1.13 1.32 -3.79
N PHE A 86 -1.36 0.44 -2.81
CA PHE A 86 -1.15 0.72 -1.40
C PHE A 86 0.02 -0.12 -0.91
N VAL A 87 1.02 0.53 -0.32
CA VAL A 87 2.19 -0.11 0.28
C VAL A 87 2.06 0.02 1.80
N ASP A 88 1.72 -1.08 2.44
CA ASP A 88 1.48 -1.17 3.88
C ASP A 88 2.44 -2.19 4.51
N LEU A 89 3.71 -1.83 4.46
CA LEU A 89 4.82 -2.59 5.03
C LEU A 89 5.26 -1.98 6.36
N ASN A 90 6.12 -2.69 7.09
CA ASN A 90 6.78 -2.13 8.25
C ASN A 90 7.59 -0.88 7.87
N ASP A 91 7.70 0.05 8.81
CA ASP A 91 8.40 1.32 8.65
C ASP A 91 9.91 1.22 8.97
N ASP A 92 10.53 0.07 8.71
CA ASP A 92 11.95 -0.17 8.91
C ASP A 92 12.78 0.02 7.61
N GLN A 93 14.10 0.13 7.77
CA GLN A 93 15.01 0.35 6.66
C GLN A 93 15.00 -0.82 5.66
N TYR A 94 14.80 -2.05 6.14
CA TYR A 94 14.73 -3.22 5.27
C TYR A 94 13.57 -3.12 4.27
N CYS A 95 12.39 -2.70 4.73
CA CYS A 95 11.23 -2.51 3.86
C CYS A 95 11.42 -1.37 2.85
N ILE A 96 12.11 -0.28 3.26
CA ILE A 96 12.47 0.81 2.36
C ILE A 96 13.41 0.32 1.25
N ASP A 97 14.45 -0.44 1.61
CA ASP A 97 15.42 -0.99 0.67
C ASP A 97 14.77 -2.00 -0.31
N LEU A 98 13.84 -2.79 0.20
CA LEU A 98 13.06 -3.73 -0.59
C LEU A 98 12.15 -3.01 -1.61
N ALA A 99 11.45 -1.97 -1.18
CA ALA A 99 10.66 -1.12 -2.05
C ALA A 99 11.54 -0.40 -3.09
N ALA A 100 12.72 0.08 -2.68
CA ALA A 100 13.67 0.75 -3.58
C ALA A 100 14.16 -0.17 -4.71
N LYS A 101 14.47 -1.43 -4.40
CA LYS A 101 14.86 -2.44 -5.40
C LYS A 101 13.75 -2.72 -6.42
N ASN A 102 12.49 -2.53 -6.02
CA ASN A 102 11.32 -2.89 -6.79
C ASN A 102 10.50 -1.68 -7.30
N ILE A 103 11.01 -0.47 -7.14
CA ILE A 103 10.29 0.77 -7.50
C ILE A 103 9.85 0.80 -8.98
N ASN A 104 10.69 0.29 -9.88
CA ASN A 104 10.37 0.20 -11.31
C ASN A 104 9.23 -0.80 -11.57
N SER A 105 9.17 -1.92 -10.83
CA SER A 105 8.07 -2.88 -10.94
C SER A 105 6.76 -2.27 -10.44
N LEU A 106 6.79 -1.53 -9.33
CA LEU A 106 5.62 -0.81 -8.82
C LEU A 106 5.14 0.24 -9.83
N LYS A 107 6.07 1.00 -10.42
CA LYS A 107 5.74 1.99 -11.46
C LYS A 107 5.13 1.34 -12.71
N ARG A 108 5.69 0.23 -13.17
CA ARG A 108 5.25 -0.50 -14.35
C ARG A 108 3.81 -1.00 -14.26
N ILE A 109 3.43 -1.57 -13.11
CA ILE A 109 2.08 -2.12 -12.90
C ILE A 109 1.02 -1.05 -12.59
N LEU A 110 1.44 0.17 -12.26
CA LEU A 110 0.57 1.30 -12.01
C LEU A 110 0.24 2.01 -13.31
N LYS A 111 -1.05 2.21 -13.58
CA LYS A 111 -1.52 2.93 -14.78
C LYS A 111 -0.95 4.35 -14.86
N PRO A 112 -0.86 4.94 -16.06
CA PRO A 112 -0.69 6.38 -16.22
C PRO A 112 -1.77 7.13 -15.42
N ASN A 113 -1.36 8.15 -14.66
CA ASN A 113 -2.21 8.89 -13.72
C ASN A 113 -2.75 8.05 -12.54
N GLY A 114 -2.34 6.79 -12.39
CA GLY A 114 -2.61 5.99 -11.21
C GLY A 114 -1.85 6.54 -10.00
N THR A 115 -2.29 6.20 -8.80
CA THR A 115 -1.69 6.67 -7.56
C THR A 115 -1.07 5.53 -6.76
N ILE A 116 0.09 5.81 -6.14
CA ILE A 116 0.70 4.94 -5.15
C ILE A 116 0.72 5.68 -3.81
N THR A 117 0.35 4.99 -2.74
CA THR A 117 0.40 5.50 -1.37
C THR A 117 1.09 4.49 -0.48
N ALA A 118 2.06 4.95 0.32
CA ALA A 118 2.72 4.13 1.34
C ALA A 118 2.50 4.73 2.73
N GLN A 119 2.32 3.87 3.71
CA GLN A 119 2.56 4.24 5.10
C GLN A 119 4.07 4.37 5.30
N VAL A 120 4.51 5.47 5.92
CA VAL A 120 5.94 5.78 6.00
C VAL A 120 6.42 6.04 7.43
N GLY A 121 5.57 5.77 8.39
CA GLY A 121 5.88 5.89 9.82
C GLY A 121 5.65 7.29 10.39
N SER A 122 6.19 7.52 11.57
CA SER A 122 6.02 8.77 12.32
C SER A 122 7.22 9.70 12.13
N GLN A 123 6.95 10.89 11.63
CA GLN A 123 7.95 11.97 11.53
C GLN A 123 8.54 12.33 12.92
N ASP A 124 7.74 12.22 13.97
CA ASP A 124 8.15 12.58 15.32
C ASP A 124 9.09 11.53 15.93
N LYS A 125 8.86 10.24 15.62
CA LYS A 125 9.63 9.13 16.17
C LYS A 125 10.80 8.70 15.27
N LYS A 126 10.62 8.75 13.96
CA LYS A 126 11.57 8.22 12.97
C LYS A 126 11.70 9.15 11.74
N PRO A 127 12.12 10.41 11.92
CA PRO A 127 12.14 11.40 10.83
C PRO A 127 12.99 10.97 9.63
N LYS A 128 14.13 10.32 9.86
CA LYS A 128 15.02 9.85 8.81
C LYS A 128 14.37 8.77 7.92
N GLN A 129 13.56 7.90 8.50
CA GLN A 129 12.86 6.87 7.72
C GLN A 129 11.77 7.50 6.84
N VAL A 130 11.01 8.45 7.38
CA VAL A 130 10.02 9.21 6.59
C VAL A 130 10.71 9.93 5.43
N GLU A 131 11.86 10.57 5.68
CA GLU A 131 12.67 11.21 4.64
C GLU A 131 13.14 10.23 3.57
N ASN A 132 13.63 9.04 3.96
CA ASN A 132 14.07 8.01 3.04
C ASN A 132 12.93 7.53 2.13
N TRP A 133 11.73 7.30 2.67
CA TRP A 133 10.54 6.98 1.89
C TRP A 133 10.17 8.10 0.91
N LEU A 134 10.17 9.35 1.37
CA LEU A 134 9.87 10.50 0.51
C LEU A 134 10.87 10.64 -0.65
N ASN A 135 12.16 10.46 -0.37
CA ASN A 135 13.21 10.52 -1.38
C ASN A 135 13.05 9.38 -2.40
N LEU A 136 12.72 8.17 -1.94
CA LEU A 136 12.43 7.04 -2.80
C LEU A 136 11.26 7.34 -3.75
N PHE A 137 10.14 7.85 -3.22
CA PHE A 137 8.96 8.15 -4.02
C PHE A 137 9.20 9.31 -4.99
N LYS A 138 9.87 10.38 -4.56
CA LYS A 138 10.28 11.48 -5.44
C LYS A 138 11.15 11.00 -6.59
N LYS A 139 12.11 10.12 -6.33
CA LYS A 139 12.99 9.55 -7.35
C LYS A 139 12.22 8.64 -8.32
N GLY A 140 11.29 7.81 -7.83
CA GLY A 140 10.53 6.84 -8.63
C GLY A 140 9.38 7.46 -9.43
N PHE A 141 8.66 8.40 -8.84
CA PHE A 141 7.38 8.91 -9.38
C PHE A 141 7.35 10.43 -9.58
N GLY A 142 8.33 11.17 -9.08
CA GLY A 142 8.36 12.63 -9.16
C GLY A 142 7.63 13.29 -7.99
N ASN A 143 6.61 14.10 -8.25
CA ASN A 143 5.89 14.84 -7.21
C ASN A 143 5.27 13.90 -6.18
N THR A 144 5.62 14.13 -4.90
CA THR A 144 5.17 13.33 -3.78
C THR A 144 4.56 14.24 -2.72
N SER A 145 3.34 13.95 -2.30
CA SER A 145 2.69 14.57 -1.14
C SER A 145 2.93 13.77 0.12
N LEU A 146 2.89 14.45 1.25
CA LEU A 146 2.96 13.84 2.59
C LEU A 146 1.72 14.25 3.37
N ASP A 147 0.88 13.29 3.69
CA ASP A 147 -0.26 13.49 4.59
C ASP A 147 0.13 13.04 6.01
N ARG A 148 -0.29 13.82 7.01
CA ARG A 148 -0.04 13.54 8.42
C ARG A 148 -1.37 13.40 9.16
N ILE A 149 -1.54 12.26 9.83
CA ILE A 149 -2.79 11.92 10.54
C ILE A 149 -2.43 11.41 11.93
N TYR A 150 -3.05 11.97 12.97
CA TYR A 150 -2.92 11.45 14.33
C TYR A 150 -3.65 10.12 14.45
N ILE A 151 -2.96 9.08 14.93
CA ILE A 151 -3.52 7.74 15.14
C ILE A 151 -3.54 7.47 16.65
N PRO A 152 -4.73 7.47 17.30
CA PRO A 152 -4.85 7.31 18.74
C PRO A 152 -4.20 6.03 19.29
N SER A 153 -4.29 4.91 18.56
CA SER A 153 -3.70 3.63 18.98
C SER A 153 -2.17 3.64 19.03
N PHE A 154 -1.53 4.56 18.28
CA PHE A 154 -0.07 4.73 18.26
C PHE A 154 0.40 5.89 19.12
N ASP A 155 -0.55 6.67 19.65
CA ASP A 155 -0.31 7.92 20.39
C ASP A 155 0.70 8.83 19.69
N CYS A 156 0.60 8.93 18.38
CA CYS A 156 1.42 9.83 17.57
C CYS A 156 0.81 10.11 16.20
N SER A 157 1.34 11.13 15.54
CA SER A 157 1.05 11.38 14.14
C SER A 157 1.78 10.38 13.25
N TRP A 158 1.05 9.80 12.31
CA TRP A 158 1.55 8.89 11.29
C TRP A 158 1.50 9.53 9.93
N ASN A 159 2.43 9.18 9.07
CA ASN A 159 2.56 9.83 7.77
C ASN A 159 2.31 8.83 6.64
N PHE A 160 1.72 9.35 5.57
CA PHE A 160 1.46 8.64 4.33
C PHE A 160 2.04 9.44 3.17
N ALA A 161 2.93 8.82 2.41
CA ALA A 161 3.48 9.40 1.20
C ALA A 161 2.65 8.96 0.00
N SER A 162 2.27 9.90 -0.86
CA SER A 162 1.49 9.60 -2.07
C SER A 162 2.10 10.26 -3.30
N SER A 163 2.15 9.51 -4.40
CA SER A 163 2.62 9.99 -5.70
C SER A 163 1.67 9.57 -6.82
N ILE A 164 1.68 10.33 -7.91
CA ILE A 164 0.96 10.01 -9.13
C ILE A 164 1.96 9.51 -10.18
N ASN A 165 1.63 8.41 -10.87
CA ASN A 165 2.42 7.93 -12.00
C ASN A 165 2.21 8.86 -13.19
N GLN A 166 3.10 9.85 -13.32
CA GLN A 166 3.06 10.74 -14.47
C GLN A 166 3.51 9.98 -15.72
N SER A 167 2.66 10.00 -16.75
CA SER A 167 3.06 9.51 -18.08
C SER A 167 4.24 10.35 -18.55
N SER A 168 5.35 9.70 -18.86
CA SER A 168 6.45 10.32 -19.61
C SER A 168 6.04 10.53 -21.06
#